data_c37e6b472c40b6b4c4c16ffa2a0185ac
#
_entry.id   c37e6b472c40b6b4c4c16ffa2a0185ac
#
_cell.length_a   1.000
_cell.length_b   1.000
_cell.length_c   1.000
_cell.angle_alpha   90.00
_cell.angle_beta   90.00
_cell.angle_gamma   90.00
#
_symmetry.space_group_name_H-M   'P 1'
#
loop_
_entity.id
_entity.type
_entity.pdbx_description
1 polymer ?
#
loop_
_entity_poly.entity_id
_entity_poly.type
_entity_poly.pdbx_seq_one_letter_code
_entity_poly.pdbx_strand_id
1 'polypeptide(L)'
;MNNLVIDLTHGGVKISVSLKKKGENVYAYDIYGTLKSADMQMLEAYGVELLEDLSDLAGFEGDLKIIYPVHLPLTSDEISKNNPDLNYTFLTHHEAVCEILEDWGDDIPVVEVTGVKGKTSSVFMLKEIMISENPLILSSLGAILYENGREIILKKNISITPANIKETIDLAYKIANPVCKIAEGIVEGENLRKYSSAIFESSLGVSGVGDVGLLTNISENYSIAKKKSTASQAKRQVFRCPNVACEKEAYDKYYSDVEHTGLNTF
;
A
#
# COMPACT_ATOMS: atom_id res chain seq x y z
N MET A 1 -13.65 -2.28 -16.20
CA MET A 1 -12.75 -3.47 -16.05
C MET A 1 -13.11 -4.16 -14.75
N ASN A 2 -13.09 -5.51 -14.71
CA ASN A 2 -13.31 -6.25 -13.49
C ASN A 2 -12.01 -6.33 -12.68
N ASN A 3 -12.11 -6.22 -11.37
CA ASN A 3 -10.97 -6.34 -10.45
C ASN A 3 -11.22 -7.51 -9.49
N LEU A 4 -10.25 -8.40 -9.33
CA LEU A 4 -10.26 -9.45 -8.32
C LEU A 4 -9.15 -9.19 -7.31
N VAL A 5 -9.52 -8.92 -6.06
CA VAL A 5 -8.56 -8.72 -4.96
C VAL A 5 -8.38 -10.04 -4.21
N ILE A 6 -7.16 -10.57 -4.23
CA ILE A 6 -6.79 -11.81 -3.54
C ILE A 6 -6.06 -11.47 -2.25
N ASP A 7 -6.31 -12.22 -1.18
CA ASP A 7 -5.83 -12.00 0.19
C ASP A 7 -6.47 -10.80 0.88
N LEU A 8 -7.54 -11.07 1.59
CA LEU A 8 -8.29 -10.06 2.33
C LEU A 8 -7.66 -9.74 3.71
N THR A 9 -6.76 -10.59 4.21
CA THR A 9 -6.14 -10.44 5.54
C THR A 9 -5.10 -9.33 5.59
N HIS A 10 -4.29 -9.16 4.53
CA HIS A 10 -3.16 -8.25 4.52
C HIS A 10 -3.44 -6.92 3.78
N GLY A 11 -4.68 -6.43 3.88
CA GLY A 11 -5.07 -5.13 3.35
C GLY A 11 -6.04 -5.18 2.17
N GLY A 12 -6.34 -6.36 1.62
CA GLY A 12 -7.23 -6.53 0.48
C GLY A 12 -8.63 -5.97 0.72
N VAL A 13 -9.19 -6.10 1.94
CA VAL A 13 -10.48 -5.48 2.29
C VAL A 13 -10.48 -3.97 2.02
N LYS A 14 -9.44 -3.26 2.45
CA LYS A 14 -9.32 -1.81 2.27
C LYS A 14 -9.12 -1.42 0.80
N ILE A 15 -8.34 -2.20 0.07
CA ILE A 15 -8.14 -2.04 -1.37
C ILE A 15 -9.47 -2.22 -2.09
N SER A 16 -10.21 -3.30 -1.81
CA SER A 16 -11.52 -3.58 -2.42
C SER A 16 -12.52 -2.44 -2.19
N VAL A 17 -12.63 -1.98 -0.95
CA VAL A 17 -13.51 -0.85 -0.60
C VAL A 17 -13.08 0.44 -1.30
N SER A 18 -11.76 0.69 -1.41
CA SER A 18 -11.25 1.90 -2.08
C SER A 18 -11.55 1.90 -3.57
N LEU A 19 -11.40 0.75 -4.24
CA LEU A 19 -11.75 0.58 -5.66
C LEU A 19 -13.27 0.73 -5.88
N LYS A 20 -14.09 0.15 -5.00
CA LYS A 20 -15.56 0.36 -5.07
C LYS A 20 -15.96 1.82 -4.92
N LYS A 21 -15.29 2.58 -4.06
CA LYS A 21 -15.52 4.03 -3.92
C LYS A 21 -15.14 4.82 -5.17
N LYS A 22 -14.18 4.35 -5.96
CA LYS A 22 -13.84 4.87 -7.29
C LYS A 22 -14.82 4.43 -8.40
N GLY A 23 -15.86 3.64 -8.07
CA GLY A 23 -16.87 3.15 -9.02
C GLY A 23 -16.47 1.90 -9.79
N GLU A 24 -15.39 1.23 -9.37
CA GLU A 24 -14.89 0.02 -10.01
C GLU A 24 -15.77 -1.21 -9.73
N ASN A 25 -15.77 -2.17 -10.64
CA ASN A 25 -16.34 -3.49 -10.37
C ASN A 25 -15.33 -4.37 -9.66
N VAL A 26 -15.68 -4.85 -8.44
CA VAL A 26 -14.72 -5.51 -7.55
C VAL A 26 -15.26 -6.83 -7.02
N TYR A 27 -14.48 -7.86 -7.23
CA TYR A 27 -14.58 -9.18 -6.62
C TYR A 27 -13.46 -9.37 -5.62
N ALA A 28 -13.65 -10.24 -4.64
CA ALA A 28 -12.62 -10.51 -3.63
C ALA A 28 -12.57 -12.00 -3.29
N TYR A 29 -11.36 -12.51 -3.02
CA TYR A 29 -11.13 -13.91 -2.65
C TYR A 29 -10.28 -14.02 -1.39
N ASP A 30 -10.84 -14.66 -0.35
CA ASP A 30 -10.12 -14.94 0.90
C ASP A 30 -9.35 -16.26 0.83
N ILE A 31 -8.18 -16.22 0.21
CA ILE A 31 -7.31 -17.39 0.02
C ILE A 31 -6.91 -18.10 1.33
N TYR A 32 -6.97 -17.39 2.47
CA TYR A 32 -6.56 -17.95 3.77
C TYR A 32 -7.74 -18.38 4.64
N GLY A 33 -8.99 -18.04 4.26
CA GLY A 33 -10.17 -18.35 5.04
C GLY A 33 -10.19 -17.69 6.43
N THR A 34 -9.61 -16.49 6.53
CA THR A 34 -9.42 -15.77 7.80
C THR A 34 -10.21 -14.47 7.89
N LEU A 35 -11.09 -14.21 6.92
CA LEU A 35 -11.92 -13.01 6.87
C LEU A 35 -12.85 -12.96 8.10
N LYS A 36 -12.79 -11.83 8.79
CA LYS A 36 -13.64 -11.60 9.98
C LYS A 36 -15.04 -11.16 9.57
N SER A 37 -16.03 -11.49 10.39
CA SER A 37 -17.42 -11.11 10.14
C SER A 37 -17.63 -9.62 9.92
N ALA A 38 -16.89 -8.76 10.65
CA ALA A 38 -16.97 -7.31 10.46
C ALA A 38 -16.43 -6.85 9.10
N ASP A 39 -15.36 -7.49 8.61
CA ASP A 39 -14.78 -7.20 7.30
C ASP A 39 -15.69 -7.71 6.17
N MET A 40 -16.32 -8.88 6.37
CA MET A 40 -17.33 -9.43 5.45
C MET A 40 -18.52 -8.47 5.31
N GLN A 41 -19.09 -8.02 6.43
CA GLN A 41 -20.18 -7.03 6.42
C GLN A 41 -19.77 -5.71 5.73
N MET A 42 -18.52 -5.29 5.89
CA MET A 42 -18.01 -4.10 5.22
C MET A 42 -17.96 -4.33 3.69
N LEU A 43 -17.43 -5.46 3.23
CA LEU A 43 -17.38 -5.78 1.80
C LEU A 43 -18.78 -5.83 1.17
N GLU A 44 -19.73 -6.49 1.84
CA GLU A 44 -21.14 -6.55 1.42
C GLU A 44 -21.78 -5.15 1.35
N ALA A 45 -21.55 -4.31 2.37
CA ALA A 45 -22.11 -2.95 2.41
C ALA A 45 -21.60 -2.06 1.26
N TYR A 46 -20.41 -2.32 0.74
CA TYR A 46 -19.86 -1.64 -0.43
C TYR A 46 -20.14 -2.38 -1.76
N GLY A 47 -20.86 -3.51 -1.74
CA GLY A 47 -21.20 -4.28 -2.93
C GLY A 47 -19.99 -4.98 -3.58
N VAL A 48 -19.02 -5.41 -2.76
CA VAL A 48 -17.95 -6.30 -3.20
C VAL A 48 -18.46 -7.73 -3.21
N GLU A 49 -18.30 -8.44 -4.33
CA GLU A 49 -18.71 -9.83 -4.45
C GLU A 49 -17.57 -10.76 -3.99
N LEU A 50 -17.88 -11.68 -3.08
CA LEU A 50 -16.93 -12.69 -2.60
C LEU A 50 -16.99 -13.93 -3.47
N LEU A 51 -15.83 -14.37 -3.99
CA LEU A 51 -15.68 -15.66 -4.65
C LEU A 51 -15.45 -16.75 -3.62
N GLU A 52 -16.06 -17.91 -3.83
CA GLU A 52 -15.85 -19.09 -2.99
C GLU A 52 -14.53 -19.78 -3.34
N ASP A 53 -14.20 -19.83 -4.64
CA ASP A 53 -13.00 -20.47 -5.18
C ASP A 53 -12.53 -19.76 -6.46
N LEU A 54 -11.27 -19.98 -6.87
CA LEU A 54 -10.75 -19.47 -8.13
C LEU A 54 -11.40 -20.12 -9.38
N SER A 55 -12.05 -21.28 -9.23
CA SER A 55 -12.83 -21.88 -10.32
C SER A 55 -14.03 -21.03 -10.73
N ASP A 56 -14.52 -20.14 -9.87
CA ASP A 56 -15.58 -19.18 -10.18
C ASP A 56 -15.19 -18.25 -11.35
N LEU A 57 -13.87 -18.10 -11.62
CA LEU A 57 -13.38 -17.36 -12.78
C LEU A 57 -13.86 -17.93 -14.11
N ALA A 58 -14.27 -19.18 -14.17
CA ALA A 58 -14.84 -19.79 -15.39
C ALA A 58 -16.09 -19.05 -15.92
N GLY A 59 -16.79 -18.31 -15.04
CA GLY A 59 -17.96 -17.50 -15.41
C GLY A 59 -17.63 -16.06 -15.84
N PHE A 60 -16.35 -15.67 -15.84
CA PHE A 60 -15.94 -14.31 -16.20
C PHE A 60 -15.64 -14.19 -17.70
N GLU A 61 -15.81 -12.99 -18.25
CA GLU A 61 -15.51 -12.66 -19.64
C GLU A 61 -14.71 -11.34 -19.73
N GLY A 62 -13.88 -11.22 -20.76
CA GLY A 62 -13.14 -10.00 -21.11
C GLY A 62 -11.90 -9.78 -20.26
N ASP A 63 -11.73 -8.56 -19.76
CA ASP A 63 -10.54 -8.13 -19.04
C ASP A 63 -10.71 -8.29 -17.52
N LEU A 64 -9.71 -8.90 -16.88
CA LEU A 64 -9.68 -9.08 -15.43
C LEU A 64 -8.35 -8.61 -14.85
N LYS A 65 -8.40 -7.65 -13.94
CA LYS A 65 -7.25 -7.18 -13.14
C LYS A 65 -7.19 -8.00 -11.86
N ILE A 66 -6.10 -8.75 -11.67
CA ILE A 66 -5.80 -9.51 -10.45
C ILE A 66 -4.92 -8.65 -9.56
N ILE A 67 -5.39 -8.37 -8.33
CA ILE A 67 -4.69 -7.57 -7.33
C ILE A 67 -4.31 -8.47 -6.17
N TYR A 68 -3.01 -8.65 -5.91
CA TYR A 68 -2.51 -9.67 -5.00
C TYR A 68 -1.31 -9.18 -4.16
N PRO A 69 -1.07 -9.74 -2.97
CA PRO A 69 0.10 -9.39 -2.17
C PRO A 69 1.37 -10.05 -2.73
N VAL A 70 2.50 -9.38 -2.60
CA VAL A 70 3.82 -9.91 -3.05
C VAL A 70 4.22 -11.25 -2.44
N HIS A 71 3.57 -11.66 -1.35
CA HIS A 71 3.78 -12.95 -0.69
C HIS A 71 2.70 -13.99 -1.03
N LEU A 72 1.90 -13.77 -2.08
CA LEU A 72 0.90 -14.74 -2.53
C LEU A 72 1.58 -16.08 -2.89
N PRO A 73 1.10 -17.22 -2.36
CA PRO A 73 1.70 -18.52 -2.65
C PRO A 73 1.27 -19.12 -4.00
N LEU A 74 0.57 -18.35 -4.84
CA LEU A 74 0.15 -18.72 -6.20
C LEU A 74 0.94 -17.91 -7.22
N THR A 75 1.20 -18.53 -8.37
CA THR A 75 1.76 -17.85 -9.55
C THR A 75 0.65 -17.30 -10.45
N SER A 76 1.00 -16.38 -11.35
CA SER A 76 0.08 -15.91 -12.40
C SER A 76 -0.51 -17.07 -13.21
N ASP A 77 0.31 -18.05 -13.60
CA ASP A 77 -0.12 -19.22 -14.38
C ASP A 77 -1.10 -20.10 -13.60
N GLU A 78 -0.89 -20.28 -12.29
CA GLU A 78 -1.82 -21.04 -11.44
C GLU A 78 -3.19 -20.34 -11.32
N ILE A 79 -3.26 -19.02 -11.44
CA ILE A 79 -4.51 -18.27 -11.45
C ILE A 79 -5.15 -18.33 -12.85
N SER A 80 -4.38 -18.00 -13.90
CA SER A 80 -4.88 -17.89 -15.28
C SER A 80 -5.43 -19.21 -15.85
N LYS A 81 -4.93 -20.35 -15.40
CA LYS A 81 -5.43 -21.67 -15.84
C LYS A 81 -6.91 -21.92 -15.50
N ASN A 82 -7.50 -21.16 -14.56
CA ASN A 82 -8.91 -21.32 -14.19
C ASN A 82 -9.86 -20.74 -15.27
N ASN A 83 -9.38 -19.80 -16.07
CA ASN A 83 -10.05 -19.33 -17.28
C ASN A 83 -9.01 -18.75 -18.26
N PRO A 84 -8.47 -19.56 -19.20
CA PRO A 84 -7.42 -19.12 -20.12
C PRO A 84 -7.89 -18.13 -21.18
N ASP A 85 -9.20 -17.91 -21.33
CA ASP A 85 -9.79 -17.02 -22.35
C ASP A 85 -9.86 -15.56 -21.86
N LEU A 86 -9.55 -15.28 -20.57
CA LEU A 86 -9.51 -13.94 -20.02
C LEU A 86 -8.22 -13.20 -20.37
N ASN A 87 -8.34 -11.89 -20.55
CA ASN A 87 -7.18 -11.00 -20.63
C ASN A 87 -6.78 -10.56 -19.21
N TYR A 88 -5.72 -11.15 -18.69
CA TYR A 88 -5.26 -10.87 -17.32
C TYR A 88 -4.28 -9.70 -17.26
N THR A 89 -4.50 -8.81 -16.29
CA THR A 89 -3.50 -7.85 -15.79
C THR A 89 -3.22 -8.15 -14.32
N PHE A 90 -1.95 -8.26 -13.95
CA PHE A 90 -1.53 -8.58 -12.59
C PHE A 90 -0.91 -7.36 -11.92
N LEU A 91 -1.44 -6.97 -10.76
CA LEU A 91 -0.91 -5.90 -9.92
C LEU A 91 -0.69 -6.40 -8.50
N THR A 92 0.40 -5.98 -7.89
CA THR A 92 0.58 -6.18 -6.45
C THR A 92 -0.35 -5.25 -5.66
N HIS A 93 -0.60 -5.56 -4.38
CA HIS A 93 -1.29 -4.64 -3.47
C HIS A 93 -0.59 -3.27 -3.39
N HIS A 94 0.75 -3.23 -3.57
CA HIS A 94 1.53 -2.01 -3.61
C HIS A 94 1.17 -1.16 -4.83
N GLU A 95 1.17 -1.76 -6.00
CA GLU A 95 0.78 -1.11 -7.27
C GLU A 95 -0.65 -0.62 -7.25
N ALA A 96 -1.58 -1.44 -6.74
CA ALA A 96 -2.97 -1.04 -6.62
C ALA A 96 -3.16 0.16 -5.68
N VAL A 97 -2.40 0.25 -4.59
CA VAL A 97 -2.42 1.41 -3.70
C VAL A 97 -1.83 2.65 -4.40
N CYS A 98 -0.77 2.49 -5.20
CA CYS A 98 -0.26 3.58 -6.02
C CYS A 98 -1.33 4.13 -6.98
N GLU A 99 -2.04 3.25 -7.72
CA GLU A 99 -3.16 3.66 -8.59
C GLU A 99 -4.33 4.30 -7.81
N ILE A 100 -4.63 3.80 -6.62
CA ILE A 100 -5.67 4.40 -5.75
C ILE A 100 -5.29 5.82 -5.32
N LEU A 101 -4.00 6.09 -5.14
CA LEU A 101 -3.45 7.36 -4.66
C LEU A 101 -2.85 8.22 -5.78
N GLU A 102 -3.14 7.96 -7.04
CA GLU A 102 -2.54 8.66 -8.20
C GLU A 102 -2.65 10.19 -8.14
N ASP A 103 -3.76 10.71 -7.59
CA ASP A 103 -4.00 12.14 -7.44
C ASP A 103 -3.57 12.70 -6.06
N TRP A 104 -2.86 11.89 -5.27
CA TRP A 104 -2.48 12.27 -3.91
C TRP A 104 -0.97 12.48 -3.79
N GLY A 105 -0.57 13.57 -3.18
CA GLY A 105 0.81 13.80 -2.76
C GLY A 105 1.67 14.58 -3.76
N ASP A 106 1.18 14.91 -4.96
CA ASP A 106 1.95 15.61 -5.99
C ASP A 106 2.51 16.97 -5.55
N ASP A 107 1.93 17.56 -4.51
CA ASP A 107 2.27 18.88 -4.00
C ASP A 107 3.04 18.84 -2.67
N ILE A 108 3.43 17.65 -2.18
CA ILE A 108 4.20 17.48 -0.94
C ILE A 108 5.31 16.44 -1.12
N PRO A 109 6.45 16.58 -0.43
CA PRO A 109 7.48 15.55 -0.42
C PRO A 109 6.99 14.29 0.30
N VAL A 110 7.10 13.15 -0.38
CA VAL A 110 6.73 11.83 0.14
C VAL A 110 7.93 10.89 0.12
N VAL A 111 8.25 10.27 1.25
CA VAL A 111 9.32 9.29 1.39
C VAL A 111 8.73 7.93 1.78
N GLU A 112 9.01 6.90 1.02
CA GLU A 112 8.69 5.51 1.39
C GLU A 112 9.94 4.77 1.83
N VAL A 113 9.88 4.11 2.99
CA VAL A 113 11.01 3.42 3.62
C VAL A 113 10.76 1.93 3.68
N THR A 114 11.65 1.14 3.07
CA THR A 114 11.65 -0.33 3.17
C THR A 114 13.04 -0.86 3.53
N GLY A 115 13.14 -2.15 3.77
CA GLY A 115 14.38 -2.84 4.13
C GLY A 115 14.12 -3.96 5.15
N VAL A 116 15.17 -4.66 5.54
CA VAL A 116 15.06 -5.75 6.53
C VAL A 116 15.18 -5.18 7.95
N LYS A 117 16.17 -4.33 8.20
CA LYS A 117 16.40 -3.66 9.49
C LYS A 117 16.51 -2.14 9.31
N GLY A 118 16.31 -1.40 10.40
CA GLY A 118 16.52 0.05 10.44
C GLY A 118 15.38 0.91 9.88
N LYS A 119 14.35 0.36 9.28
CA LYS A 119 13.22 1.10 8.69
C LYS A 119 12.62 2.13 9.65
N THR A 120 12.14 1.68 10.80
CA THR A 120 11.50 2.55 11.82
C THR A 120 12.46 3.63 12.31
N SER A 121 13.74 3.28 12.54
CA SER A 121 14.77 4.27 12.93
C SER A 121 14.95 5.34 11.85
N SER A 122 15.04 4.93 10.58
CA SER A 122 15.15 5.88 9.46
C SER A 122 13.93 6.77 9.33
N VAL A 123 12.71 6.23 9.50
CA VAL A 123 11.46 7.02 9.53
C VAL A 123 11.53 8.12 10.59
N PHE A 124 11.97 7.81 11.81
CA PHE A 124 12.02 8.80 12.88
C PHE A 124 13.20 9.77 12.75
N MET A 125 14.30 9.38 12.10
CA MET A 125 15.37 10.33 11.72
C MET A 125 14.87 11.31 10.63
N LEU A 126 14.21 10.81 9.60
CA LEU A 126 13.58 11.64 8.58
C LEU A 126 12.52 12.58 9.17
N LYS A 127 11.73 12.08 10.12
CA LYS A 127 10.76 12.89 10.87
C LYS A 127 11.41 14.10 11.54
N GLU A 128 12.56 13.91 12.20
CA GLU A 128 13.26 15.04 12.82
C GLU A 128 13.76 16.06 11.77
N ILE A 129 14.22 15.60 10.62
CA ILE A 129 14.67 16.47 9.52
C ILE A 129 13.49 17.25 8.92
N MET A 130 12.32 16.61 8.79
CA MET A 130 11.13 17.16 8.14
C MET A 130 10.11 17.73 9.13
N ILE A 131 10.47 17.93 10.39
CA ILE A 131 9.50 18.32 11.44
C ILE A 131 8.80 19.64 11.16
N SER A 132 9.46 20.59 10.49
CA SER A 132 8.89 21.88 10.07
C SER A 132 7.76 21.71 9.03
N GLU A 133 7.76 20.62 8.30
CA GLU A 133 6.76 20.27 7.27
C GLU A 133 5.57 19.48 7.83
N ASN A 134 5.43 19.42 9.16
CA ASN A 134 4.33 18.70 9.81
C ASN A 134 4.12 17.29 9.24
N PRO A 135 5.09 16.35 9.33
CA PRO A 135 5.03 15.10 8.61
C PRO A 135 3.87 14.18 9.05
N LEU A 136 3.21 13.57 8.07
CA LEU A 136 2.31 12.44 8.26
C LEU A 136 3.11 11.15 8.21
N ILE A 137 3.00 10.30 9.22
CA ILE A 137 3.83 9.10 9.37
C ILE A 137 2.98 7.84 9.46
N LEU A 138 3.37 6.82 8.70
CA LEU A 138 3.02 5.43 8.96
C LEU A 138 4.29 4.68 9.35
N SER A 139 4.27 4.05 10.51
CA SER A 139 5.37 3.21 10.98
C SER A 139 4.86 2.01 11.78
N SER A 140 5.75 1.09 12.16
CA SER A 140 5.43 -0.01 13.07
C SER A 140 4.97 0.46 14.46
N LEU A 141 5.21 1.72 14.83
CA LEU A 141 4.73 2.32 16.07
C LEU A 141 3.33 2.93 15.95
N GLY A 142 2.84 3.14 14.73
CA GLY A 142 1.50 3.68 14.50
C GLY A 142 1.40 4.60 13.28
N ALA A 143 0.18 5.08 13.05
CA ALA A 143 -0.10 6.22 12.18
C ALA A 143 -0.12 7.49 13.03
N ILE A 144 0.71 8.46 12.69
CA ILE A 144 1.01 9.64 13.49
C ILE A 144 1.03 10.88 12.60
N LEU A 145 0.42 11.94 13.05
CA LEU A 145 0.51 13.27 12.44
C LEU A 145 1.30 14.18 13.38
N TYR A 146 2.27 14.90 12.86
CA TYR A 146 2.92 15.99 13.58
C TYR A 146 2.32 17.31 13.12
N GLU A 147 1.89 18.13 14.07
CA GLU A 147 1.36 19.48 13.82
C GLU A 147 2.07 20.47 14.74
N ASN A 148 2.86 21.39 14.16
CA ASN A 148 3.65 22.36 14.91
C ASN A 148 4.56 21.70 15.99
N GLY A 149 5.19 20.59 15.63
CA GLY A 149 6.05 19.80 16.52
C GLY A 149 5.31 18.95 17.57
N ARG A 150 3.97 18.98 17.59
CA ARG A 150 3.16 18.15 18.48
C ARG A 150 2.76 16.85 17.81
N GLU A 151 2.87 15.75 18.55
CA GLU A 151 2.46 14.43 18.11
C GLU A 151 0.97 14.22 18.29
N ILE A 152 0.29 13.81 17.22
CA ILE A 152 -1.13 13.41 17.21
C ILE A 152 -1.18 11.96 16.74
N ILE A 153 -1.47 11.03 17.65
CA ILE A 153 -1.60 9.62 17.33
C ILE A 153 -2.96 9.40 16.64
N LEU A 154 -2.93 9.08 15.36
CA LEU A 154 -4.13 8.77 14.55
C LEU A 154 -4.63 7.36 14.83
N LYS A 155 -3.71 6.39 14.87
CA LYS A 155 -4.02 4.98 15.17
C LYS A 155 -2.79 4.25 15.70
N LYS A 156 -2.96 3.58 16.83
CA LYS A 156 -1.97 2.62 17.36
C LYS A 156 -2.19 1.24 16.73
N ASN A 157 -1.17 0.39 16.80
CA ASN A 157 -1.26 -1.01 16.34
C ASN A 157 -1.76 -1.15 14.89
N ILE A 158 -1.25 -0.32 14.00
CA ILE A 158 -1.48 -0.41 12.57
C ILE A 158 -0.31 -1.16 11.92
N SER A 159 -0.59 -2.08 11.00
CA SER A 159 0.46 -2.77 10.25
C SER A 159 1.03 -1.89 9.14
N ILE A 160 2.28 -2.12 8.78
CA ILE A 160 2.98 -1.38 7.70
C ILE A 160 2.79 -2.07 6.34
N THR A 161 1.52 -2.24 5.94
CA THR A 161 1.12 -2.75 4.63
C THR A 161 0.74 -1.59 3.70
N PRO A 162 0.79 -1.76 2.37
CA PRO A 162 0.46 -0.68 1.44
C PRO A 162 -0.95 -0.11 1.66
N ALA A 163 -1.95 -0.94 1.93
CA ALA A 163 -3.32 -0.48 2.20
C ALA A 163 -3.42 0.43 3.43
N ASN A 164 -2.49 0.34 4.37
CA ASN A 164 -2.47 1.19 5.55
C ASN A 164 -1.85 2.58 5.28
N ILE A 165 -1.14 2.77 4.17
CA ILE A 165 -0.79 4.10 3.67
C ILE A 165 -2.09 4.88 3.41
N LYS A 166 -2.99 4.31 2.61
CA LYS A 166 -4.31 4.92 2.33
C LYS A 166 -5.11 5.16 3.61
N GLU A 167 -5.15 4.19 4.54
CA GLU A 167 -5.84 4.38 5.82
C GLU A 167 -5.25 5.54 6.63
N THR A 168 -3.92 5.68 6.66
CA THR A 168 -3.24 6.75 7.39
C THR A 168 -3.62 8.12 6.83
N ILE A 169 -3.66 8.25 5.51
CA ILE A 169 -4.11 9.45 4.80
C ILE A 169 -5.56 9.77 5.14
N ASP A 170 -6.46 8.78 5.10
CA ASP A 170 -7.87 8.95 5.43
C ASP A 170 -8.11 9.38 6.89
N LEU A 171 -7.31 8.85 7.81
CA LEU A 171 -7.36 9.24 9.23
C LEU A 171 -6.93 10.69 9.42
N ALA A 172 -5.83 11.10 8.76
CA ALA A 172 -5.36 12.48 8.81
C ALA A 172 -6.39 13.45 8.20
N TYR A 173 -6.99 13.07 7.07
CA TYR A 173 -8.07 13.84 6.43
C TYR A 173 -9.26 14.05 7.37
N LYS A 174 -9.73 13.01 8.05
CA LYS A 174 -10.86 13.10 8.99
C LYS A 174 -10.60 14.04 10.16
N ILE A 175 -9.35 14.11 10.64
CA ILE A 175 -8.96 15.05 11.72
C ILE A 175 -8.91 16.48 11.21
N ALA A 176 -8.43 16.69 9.98
CA ALA A 176 -8.38 18.01 9.37
C ALA A 176 -9.78 18.53 8.99
N ASN A 177 -10.70 17.61 8.65
CA ASN A 177 -12.05 17.92 8.19
C ASN A 177 -13.11 17.25 9.09
N PRO A 178 -13.25 17.70 10.34
CA PRO A 178 -14.29 17.16 11.22
C PRO A 178 -15.65 17.47 10.62
N VAL A 179 -16.51 16.44 10.50
CA VAL A 179 -17.89 16.62 10.03
C VAL A 179 -18.63 17.42 11.11
N CYS A 180 -18.76 18.73 10.92
CA CYS A 180 -19.68 19.56 11.69
C CYS A 180 -21.11 19.24 11.23
N LYS A 181 -21.84 18.44 12.02
CA LYS A 181 -23.30 18.37 11.91
C LYS A 181 -23.89 19.67 12.45
N ILE A 182 -23.99 20.69 11.60
CA ILE A 182 -24.86 21.83 11.86
C ILE A 182 -26.27 21.37 11.46
N ALA A 183 -27.27 21.69 12.27
CA ALA A 183 -28.62 21.17 12.16
C ALA A 183 -29.38 21.48 10.84
N GLU A 184 -28.75 22.15 9.88
CA GLU A 184 -29.38 22.58 8.62
C GLU A 184 -28.46 22.53 7.39
N GLY A 185 -27.61 21.51 7.27
CA GLY A 185 -26.83 21.30 6.05
C GLY A 185 -25.44 20.74 6.33
N ILE A 186 -24.98 19.90 5.41
CA ILE A 186 -23.58 19.48 5.36
C ILE A 186 -22.80 20.65 4.77
N VAL A 187 -22.05 21.37 5.58
CA VAL A 187 -21.02 22.28 5.09
C VAL A 187 -19.78 21.44 4.84
N GLU A 188 -19.49 21.12 3.57
CA GLU A 188 -18.19 20.64 3.17
C GLU A 188 -17.19 21.78 3.46
N GLY A 189 -16.41 21.61 4.54
CA GLY A 189 -15.26 22.46 4.79
C GLY A 189 -14.27 22.37 3.62
N GLU A 190 -13.51 23.42 3.38
CA GLU A 190 -12.38 23.37 2.44
C GLU A 190 -11.55 22.13 2.74
N ASN A 191 -11.04 21.44 1.69
CA ASN A 191 -10.16 20.26 1.80
C ASN A 191 -8.85 20.64 2.52
N LEU A 192 -8.93 20.74 3.84
CA LEU A 192 -7.79 21.15 4.66
C LEU A 192 -6.89 19.96 4.88
N ARG A 193 -5.62 20.13 4.56
CA ARG A 193 -4.55 19.21 4.91
C ARG A 193 -3.67 19.86 5.99
N LYS A 194 -3.40 19.09 7.06
CA LYS A 194 -2.61 19.56 8.21
C LYS A 194 -1.14 19.15 8.16
N TYR A 195 -0.71 18.50 7.09
CA TYR A 195 0.66 18.05 6.86
C TYR A 195 1.15 18.54 5.49
N SER A 196 2.44 18.79 5.38
CA SER A 196 3.11 19.24 4.16
C SER A 196 4.21 18.27 3.74
N SER A 197 4.29 17.10 4.37
CA SER A 197 5.16 16.00 3.98
C SER A 197 4.61 14.67 4.48
N ALA A 198 5.09 13.55 3.93
CA ALA A 198 4.71 12.23 4.40
C ALA A 198 5.89 11.25 4.40
N ILE A 199 5.91 10.33 5.38
CA ILE A 199 6.94 9.30 5.52
C ILE A 199 6.25 7.98 5.84
N PHE A 200 6.37 7.00 4.94
CA PHE A 200 5.68 5.71 5.08
C PHE A 200 6.66 4.55 5.18
N GLU A 201 6.59 3.81 6.28
CA GLU A 201 7.29 2.53 6.44
C GLU A 201 6.49 1.42 5.78
N SER A 202 7.17 0.57 4.99
CA SER A 202 6.58 -0.62 4.41
C SER A 202 7.46 -1.86 4.58
N SER A 203 6.86 -3.01 4.85
CA SER A 203 7.61 -4.24 5.18
C SER A 203 8.15 -4.97 3.95
N LEU A 204 7.37 -5.12 2.90
CA LEU A 204 7.67 -5.96 1.72
C LEU A 204 7.77 -5.16 0.41
N GLY A 205 8.40 -4.01 0.46
CA GLY A 205 8.54 -3.10 -0.68
C GLY A 205 7.79 -1.81 -0.46
N VAL A 206 7.80 -0.92 -1.44
CA VAL A 206 7.10 0.36 -1.40
C VAL A 206 5.96 0.38 -2.42
N SER A 207 5.00 1.26 -2.26
CA SER A 207 3.90 1.39 -3.21
C SER A 207 4.32 2.08 -4.51
N GLY A 208 5.29 2.97 -4.42
CA GLY A 208 5.74 3.82 -5.51
C GLY A 208 5.03 5.18 -5.57
N VAL A 209 4.23 5.52 -4.55
CA VAL A 209 3.61 6.84 -4.40
C VAL A 209 4.62 7.88 -3.92
N GLY A 210 5.77 7.45 -3.37
CA GLY A 210 6.80 8.33 -2.85
C GLY A 210 7.67 8.96 -3.93
N ASP A 211 8.07 10.24 -3.74
CA ASP A 211 9.11 10.90 -4.55
C ASP A 211 10.47 10.24 -4.34
N VAL A 212 10.68 9.70 -3.12
CA VAL A 212 11.91 9.02 -2.73
C VAL A 212 11.59 7.66 -2.11
N GLY A 213 12.18 6.61 -2.67
CA GLY A 213 12.22 5.28 -2.08
C GLY A 213 13.53 5.05 -1.33
N LEU A 214 13.47 4.74 -0.03
CA LEU A 214 14.64 4.39 0.77
C LEU A 214 14.67 2.90 1.05
N LEU A 215 15.70 2.20 0.55
CA LEU A 215 16.03 0.84 0.93
C LEU A 215 17.17 0.83 1.96
N THR A 216 16.84 0.57 3.21
CA THR A 216 17.82 0.64 4.32
C THR A 216 18.88 -0.46 4.25
N ASN A 217 18.49 -1.70 3.99
CA ASN A 217 19.39 -2.85 3.76
C ASN A 217 18.61 -4.12 3.38
N ILE A 218 19.38 -5.14 2.93
CA ILE A 218 18.97 -6.55 2.82
C ILE A 218 19.92 -7.41 3.67
N SER A 219 19.98 -7.14 4.96
CA SER A 219 20.87 -7.88 5.90
C SER A 219 20.59 -9.39 5.94
N GLU A 220 19.37 -9.80 5.57
CA GLU A 220 18.94 -11.18 5.41
C GLU A 220 17.94 -11.27 4.26
N ASN A 221 18.21 -12.11 3.27
CA ASN A 221 17.31 -12.36 2.14
C ASN A 221 16.42 -13.58 2.42
N TYR A 222 15.45 -13.41 3.34
CA TYR A 222 14.54 -14.49 3.72
C TYR A 222 13.52 -14.82 2.62
N SER A 223 13.06 -16.06 2.64
CA SER A 223 12.03 -16.55 1.71
C SER A 223 10.64 -16.08 2.12
N ILE A 224 9.84 -15.70 1.12
CA ILE A 224 8.41 -15.37 1.24
C ILE A 224 7.58 -16.23 0.27
N ALA A 225 6.25 -16.07 0.25
CA ALA A 225 5.35 -16.76 -0.68
C ALA A 225 5.56 -18.30 -0.68
N LYS A 226 5.67 -18.92 0.51
CA LYS A 226 6.00 -20.36 0.65
C LYS A 226 7.26 -20.76 -0.12
N LYS A 227 8.29 -19.94 -0.10
CA LYS A 227 9.59 -20.07 -0.81
C LYS A 227 9.54 -19.85 -2.32
N LYS A 228 8.44 -19.33 -2.87
CA LYS A 228 8.36 -18.96 -4.30
C LYS A 228 9.02 -17.61 -4.61
N SER A 229 9.30 -16.79 -3.58
CA SER A 229 9.94 -15.47 -3.71
C SER A 229 10.83 -15.16 -2.50
N THR A 230 11.55 -14.04 -2.54
CA THR A 230 12.48 -13.59 -1.51
C THR A 230 12.23 -12.12 -1.11
N ALA A 231 12.79 -11.72 0.03
CA ALA A 231 12.71 -10.35 0.50
C ALA A 231 13.31 -9.34 -0.50
N SER A 232 14.43 -9.68 -1.17
CA SER A 232 15.04 -8.81 -2.18
C SER A 232 14.13 -8.63 -3.40
N GLN A 233 13.49 -9.71 -3.86
CA GLN A 233 12.53 -9.62 -4.97
C GLN A 233 11.34 -8.73 -4.65
N ALA A 234 10.74 -8.87 -3.45
CA ALA A 234 9.64 -8.03 -3.03
C ALA A 234 10.04 -6.55 -2.90
N LYS A 235 11.25 -6.28 -2.35
CA LYS A 235 11.74 -4.91 -2.12
C LYS A 235 12.27 -4.23 -3.38
N ARG A 236 12.43 -4.95 -4.51
CA ARG A 236 12.76 -4.38 -5.82
C ARG A 236 11.77 -3.27 -6.23
N GLN A 237 10.56 -3.28 -5.68
CA GLN A 237 9.56 -2.22 -5.90
C GLN A 237 10.05 -0.81 -5.50
N VAL A 238 11.12 -0.69 -4.68
CA VAL A 238 11.72 0.61 -4.33
C VAL A 238 12.14 1.41 -5.57
N PHE A 239 12.55 0.73 -6.63
CA PHE A 239 12.95 1.35 -7.90
C PHE A 239 11.77 1.87 -8.74
N ARG A 240 10.55 1.84 -8.22
CA ARG A 240 9.38 2.52 -8.81
C ARG A 240 9.31 4.00 -8.43
N CYS A 241 9.94 4.39 -7.33
CA CYS A 241 10.04 5.79 -6.96
C CYS A 241 10.97 6.54 -7.92
N PRO A 242 10.67 7.81 -8.26
CA PRO A 242 11.52 8.61 -9.15
C PRO A 242 12.96 8.76 -8.65
N ASN A 243 13.14 8.83 -7.34
CA ASN A 243 14.45 8.87 -6.70
C ASN A 243 14.58 7.72 -5.72
N VAL A 244 15.76 7.10 -5.67
CA VAL A 244 16.02 5.95 -4.80
C VAL A 244 17.30 6.19 -4.02
N ALA A 245 17.22 6.02 -2.70
CA ALA A 245 18.38 5.88 -1.83
C ALA A 245 18.49 4.41 -1.42
N CYS A 246 19.57 3.74 -1.79
CA CYS A 246 19.75 2.30 -1.58
C CYS A 246 21.09 2.00 -0.91
N GLU A 247 21.07 1.13 0.12
CA GLU A 247 22.32 0.60 0.66
C GLU A 247 23.14 -0.04 -0.45
N LYS A 248 24.42 0.38 -0.54
CA LYS A 248 25.30 -0.04 -1.64
C LYS A 248 25.49 -1.56 -1.71
N GLU A 249 25.68 -2.23 -0.57
CA GLU A 249 25.86 -3.68 -0.53
C GLU A 249 24.61 -4.41 -1.05
N ALA A 250 23.41 -3.95 -0.68
CA ALA A 250 22.16 -4.51 -1.17
C ALA A 250 22.00 -4.28 -2.68
N TYR A 251 22.36 -3.08 -3.18
CA TYR A 251 22.30 -2.79 -4.60
C TYR A 251 23.25 -3.69 -5.39
N ASP A 252 24.54 -3.71 -5.04
CA ASP A 252 25.56 -4.48 -5.73
C ASP A 252 25.23 -5.98 -5.79
N LYS A 253 24.61 -6.51 -4.73
CA LYS A 253 24.32 -7.95 -4.60
C LYS A 253 23.02 -8.38 -5.25
N TYR A 254 21.98 -7.55 -5.22
CA TYR A 254 20.61 -7.96 -5.60
C TYR A 254 19.98 -7.16 -6.73
N TYR A 255 20.54 -5.99 -7.08
CA TYR A 255 19.89 -5.02 -7.96
C TYR A 255 20.85 -4.41 -9.00
N SER A 256 22.06 -4.94 -9.16
CA SER A 256 23.05 -4.44 -10.13
C SER A 256 22.57 -4.50 -11.58
N ASP A 257 21.50 -5.23 -11.85
CA ASP A 257 20.81 -5.29 -13.14
C ASP A 257 19.76 -4.18 -13.34
N VAL A 258 19.50 -3.37 -12.30
CA VAL A 258 18.53 -2.27 -12.37
C VAL A 258 19.21 -0.99 -12.80
N GLU A 259 18.86 -0.49 -13.98
CA GLU A 259 19.22 0.86 -14.41
C GLU A 259 18.17 1.85 -13.86
N HIS A 260 18.62 2.86 -13.10
CA HIS A 260 17.73 3.84 -12.51
C HIS A 260 18.39 5.22 -12.44
N THR A 261 17.80 6.22 -13.11
CA THR A 261 18.40 7.54 -13.26
C THR A 261 18.48 8.35 -11.95
N GLY A 262 17.54 8.13 -11.03
CA GLY A 262 17.48 8.77 -9.70
C GLY A 262 18.12 7.95 -8.59
N LEU A 263 18.99 6.97 -8.90
CA LEU A 263 19.62 6.12 -7.88
C LEU A 263 20.78 6.83 -7.19
N ASN A 264 20.75 6.79 -5.86
CA ASN A 264 21.85 7.15 -4.97
C ASN A 264 22.17 5.97 -4.05
N THR A 265 23.42 5.57 -3.95
CA THR A 265 23.86 4.51 -3.03
C THR A 265 24.66 5.10 -1.86
N PHE A 266 24.51 4.54 -0.65
CA PHE A 266 25.21 4.95 0.56
C PHE A 266 25.86 3.77 1.28
#